data_af53ef6fd42314db282aa899e7122ece
#
_entry.id   af53ef6fd42314db282aa899e7122ece
#
_cell.length_a   1.000
_cell.length_b   1.000
_cell.length_c   1.000
_cell.angle_alpha   90.00
_cell.angle_beta   90.00
_cell.angle_gamma   90.00
#
_symmetry.space_group_name_H-M   'P 1'
#
loop_
_entity.id
_entity.type
_entity.pdbx_description
1 polymer ?
#
loop_
_entity_poly.entity_id
_entity_poly.type
_entity_poly.pdbx_seq_one_letter_code
_entity_poly.pdbx_strand_id
1 'polypeptide(L)'
;MRNVFIGMVFGILLAIPLTGLTANSDTYRQLDLFGDIFERIHTDYVTEVEDKDLIEAAINGMLASLDPHSSYLSPDHFRDMQEQTRGEFGGLGIEVTMENGLVKVVAPIDDTPAAIAGIKAGDLISHLDDEPIQGLTLDQAVEKMRGDVNTKLKLTVLREGVDQPLKFTITRAIIKVESVRSHIEGDGKNIAYVRITTFNEKTKNGLETAMKNLKRDLGDNMIGVILDLRNNPGGLLDQAIIVADAFLDKGQIVSTRGRRSRDSQRFDSRPGDLAEGKPIIVMINGGSASASEIVAGALQDHKRAVILGTKSFGKGSVQVIIPLSGGREGALKLTNARYFTPSGRSIQAKGIEPDIEVHQFIPEGEQRIGLPSEADLRNHLEGEDEADAPDRGDAVSGAVIEDVPSEILELDRPLDEDVQDYQLVRAIQILQDMAANSTLVQDTISTQAN
;
A
#
# COMPACT_ATOMS: atom_id res chain seq x y z
N MET A 1 -26.45 77.58 -47.91
CA MET A 1 -27.01 77.28 -46.60
C MET A 1 -26.57 75.82 -46.27
N ARG A 2 -25.59 75.68 -45.38
CA ARG A 2 -24.94 74.40 -45.12
C ARG A 2 -25.18 74.06 -43.67
N ASN A 3 -26.02 73.06 -43.37
CA ASN A 3 -26.32 72.61 -42.04
C ASN A 3 -25.23 71.69 -41.59
N VAL A 4 -24.58 72.04 -40.44
CA VAL A 4 -23.62 71.25 -39.73
C VAL A 4 -24.41 70.48 -38.65
N PHE A 5 -24.39 69.15 -38.74
CA PHE A 5 -24.86 68.24 -37.67
C PHE A 5 -23.70 67.95 -36.72
N ILE A 6 -23.82 68.37 -35.47
CA ILE A 6 -22.92 67.98 -34.37
C ILE A 6 -23.46 66.71 -33.75
N GLY A 7 -22.78 65.60 -33.96
CA GLY A 7 -23.06 64.33 -33.30
C GLY A 7 -22.40 64.28 -31.93
N MET A 8 -23.25 64.18 -30.92
CA MET A 8 -22.87 64.00 -29.51
C MET A 8 -22.58 62.49 -29.21
N VAL A 9 -21.32 62.12 -29.04
CA VAL A 9 -20.93 60.76 -28.66
C VAL A 9 -21.04 60.64 -27.13
N PHE A 10 -22.04 59.88 -26.65
CA PHE A 10 -22.19 59.49 -25.25
C PHE A 10 -21.24 58.31 -24.98
N GLY A 11 -20.14 58.54 -24.25
CA GLY A 11 -19.28 57.51 -23.75
C GLY A 11 -19.91 56.80 -22.53
N ILE A 12 -20.31 55.55 -22.71
CA ILE A 12 -20.70 54.68 -21.60
C ILE A 12 -19.41 54.17 -20.95
N LEU A 13 -19.06 54.73 -19.79
CA LEU A 13 -18.04 54.16 -18.90
C LEU A 13 -18.60 52.88 -18.27
N LEU A 14 -18.17 51.74 -18.77
CA LEU A 14 -18.41 50.44 -18.11
C LEU A 14 -17.56 50.40 -16.84
N ALA A 15 -18.16 50.60 -15.67
CA ALA A 15 -17.56 50.33 -14.38
C ALA A 15 -17.46 48.82 -14.20
N ILE A 16 -16.30 48.23 -14.45
CA ILE A 16 -15.97 46.85 -14.10
C ILE A 16 -15.77 46.85 -12.59
N PRO A 17 -16.54 46.06 -11.81
CA PRO A 17 -16.29 45.95 -10.36
C PRO A 17 -14.93 45.25 -10.12
N LEU A 18 -14.02 45.99 -9.54
CA LEU A 18 -12.71 45.50 -9.05
C LEU A 18 -12.93 44.72 -7.76
N THR A 19 -13.58 43.55 -7.83
CA THR A 19 -13.84 42.67 -6.66
C THR A 19 -12.77 41.56 -6.49
N GLY A 20 -11.58 41.72 -7.10
CA GLY A 20 -10.54 40.68 -7.10
C GLY A 20 -9.27 40.97 -6.26
N LEU A 21 -9.15 42.12 -5.60
CA LEU A 21 -7.86 42.56 -5.03
C LEU A 21 -7.75 42.52 -3.50
N THR A 22 -8.81 42.18 -2.77
CA THR A 22 -8.78 42.19 -1.28
C THR A 22 -8.28 40.89 -0.65
N ALA A 23 -8.34 39.77 -1.35
CA ALA A 23 -7.85 38.47 -0.84
C ALA A 23 -6.33 38.37 -0.74
N ASN A 24 -5.56 39.20 -1.48
CA ASN A 24 -4.11 39.14 -1.50
C ASN A 24 -3.45 39.86 -0.31
N SER A 25 -4.04 40.92 0.25
CA SER A 25 -3.38 41.72 1.28
C SER A 25 -3.23 40.97 2.62
N ASP A 26 -4.21 40.15 3.00
CA ASP A 26 -4.16 39.39 4.23
C ASP A 26 -3.16 38.22 4.15
N THR A 27 -3.07 37.56 3.02
CA THR A 27 -2.09 36.48 2.78
C THR A 27 -0.67 37.04 2.83
N TYR A 28 -0.38 38.16 2.20
CA TYR A 28 0.93 38.78 2.25
C TYR A 28 1.32 39.23 3.66
N ARG A 29 0.38 39.79 4.42
CA ARG A 29 0.62 40.13 5.82
C ARG A 29 0.96 38.91 6.69
N GLN A 30 0.34 37.77 6.45
CA GLN A 30 0.67 36.51 7.14
C GLN A 30 2.06 35.97 6.73
N LEU A 31 2.44 36.14 5.47
CA LEU A 31 3.80 35.78 5.02
C LEU A 31 4.87 36.69 5.60
N ASP A 32 4.59 37.99 5.72
CA ASP A 32 5.48 38.94 6.40
C ASP A 32 5.67 38.55 7.88
N LEU A 33 4.56 38.23 8.60
CA LEU A 33 4.63 37.74 9.98
C LEU A 33 5.45 36.46 10.09
N PHE A 34 5.30 35.53 9.14
CA PHE A 34 6.10 34.30 9.10
C PHE A 34 7.60 34.63 8.95
N GLY A 35 7.94 35.54 8.04
CA GLY A 35 9.31 36.01 7.84
C GLY A 35 9.92 36.64 9.08
N ASP A 36 9.18 37.54 9.77
CA ASP A 36 9.63 38.17 11.00
C ASP A 36 9.88 37.14 12.12
N ILE A 37 9.02 36.11 12.24
CA ILE A 37 9.22 35.03 13.23
C ILE A 37 10.43 34.18 12.88
N PHE A 38 10.59 33.85 11.60
CA PHE A 38 11.75 33.08 11.09
C PHE A 38 13.07 33.80 11.41
N GLU A 39 13.17 35.11 11.12
CA GLU A 39 14.35 35.91 11.41
C GLU A 39 14.65 35.97 12.91
N ARG A 40 13.61 36.11 13.76
CA ARG A 40 13.79 36.11 15.22
C ARG A 40 14.30 34.77 15.74
N ILE A 41 13.79 33.64 15.23
CA ILE A 41 14.28 32.31 15.62
C ILE A 41 15.75 32.19 15.24
N HIS A 42 16.11 32.58 14.01
CA HIS A 42 17.48 32.52 13.53
C HIS A 42 18.43 33.38 14.36
N THR A 43 17.97 34.57 14.81
CA THR A 43 18.81 35.54 15.55
C THR A 43 18.85 35.26 17.05
N ASP A 44 17.74 34.91 17.66
CA ASP A 44 17.55 34.98 19.12
C ASP A 44 17.46 33.57 19.78
N TYR A 45 17.40 32.48 19.00
CA TYR A 45 17.33 31.14 19.58
C TYR A 45 18.66 30.75 20.26
N VAL A 46 18.55 29.93 21.33
CA VAL A 46 19.66 29.58 22.25
C VAL A 46 20.82 28.85 21.55
N THR A 47 20.58 28.17 20.43
CA THR A 47 21.56 27.48 19.60
C THR A 47 21.39 27.89 18.15
N GLU A 48 22.48 27.88 17.37
CA GLU A 48 22.41 28.09 15.92
C GLU A 48 21.57 26.98 15.26
N VAL A 49 20.68 27.35 14.35
CA VAL A 49 19.79 26.45 13.62
C VAL A 49 19.95 26.73 12.13
N GLU A 50 20.06 25.66 11.34
CA GLU A 50 20.15 25.77 9.89
C GLU A 50 18.82 26.19 9.28
N ASP A 51 18.86 27.16 8.37
CA ASP A 51 17.68 27.68 7.66
C ASP A 51 16.86 26.56 7.00
N LYS A 52 17.56 25.60 6.41
CA LYS A 52 16.94 24.46 5.75
C LYS A 52 16.06 23.66 6.70
N ASP A 53 16.55 23.38 7.90
CA ASP A 53 15.82 22.57 8.89
C ASP A 53 14.57 23.29 9.39
N LEU A 54 14.67 24.62 9.62
CA LEU A 54 13.54 25.46 10.01
C LEU A 54 12.47 25.50 8.91
N ILE A 55 12.85 25.68 7.66
CA ILE A 55 11.92 25.71 6.53
C ILE A 55 11.25 24.34 6.33
N GLU A 56 12.00 23.25 6.38
CA GLU A 56 11.45 21.91 6.28
C GLU A 56 10.47 21.61 7.42
N ALA A 57 10.80 21.99 8.65
CA ALA A 57 9.93 21.86 9.80
C ALA A 57 8.63 22.67 9.63
N ALA A 58 8.71 23.91 9.13
CA ALA A 58 7.55 24.75 8.86
C ALA A 58 6.65 24.16 7.77
N ILE A 59 7.22 23.67 6.66
CA ILE A 59 6.48 23.00 5.58
C ILE A 59 5.77 21.75 6.11
N ASN A 60 6.48 20.90 6.85
CA ASN A 60 5.90 19.71 7.45
C ASN A 60 4.82 20.03 8.48
N GLY A 61 4.97 21.12 9.26
CA GLY A 61 3.94 21.60 10.17
C GLY A 61 2.65 22.01 9.44
N MET A 62 2.75 22.72 8.32
CA MET A 62 1.59 23.05 7.49
C MET A 62 0.90 21.80 6.95
N LEU A 63 1.66 20.84 6.42
CA LEU A 63 1.13 19.63 5.83
C LEU A 63 0.48 18.72 6.87
N ALA A 64 1.11 18.54 8.04
CA ALA A 64 0.60 17.75 9.14
C ALA A 64 -0.71 18.35 9.75
N SER A 65 -0.97 19.64 9.54
CA SER A 65 -2.24 20.26 9.94
C SER A 65 -3.41 19.91 9.01
N LEU A 66 -3.14 19.40 7.80
CA LEU A 66 -4.15 19.00 6.83
C LEU A 66 -4.65 17.58 7.09
N ASP A 67 -3.71 16.63 7.16
CA ASP A 67 -3.97 15.20 7.38
C ASP A 67 -2.64 14.47 7.74
N PRO A 68 -2.69 13.20 8.24
CA PRO A 68 -1.49 12.48 8.66
C PRO A 68 -0.66 11.92 7.50
N HIS A 69 -1.10 12.04 6.26
CA HIS A 69 -0.46 11.43 5.08
C HIS A 69 0.18 12.46 4.15
N SER A 70 -0.19 13.73 4.27
CA SER A 70 0.45 14.82 3.53
C SER A 70 1.79 15.17 4.15
N SER A 71 2.85 15.22 3.34
CA SER A 71 4.22 15.49 3.82
C SER A 71 5.10 16.06 2.70
N TYR A 72 6.16 16.74 3.11
CA TYR A 72 7.27 17.05 2.24
C TYR A 72 8.27 15.89 2.25
N LEU A 73 8.70 15.49 1.07
CA LEU A 73 9.74 14.49 0.86
C LEU A 73 11.02 15.21 0.46
N SER A 74 12.06 15.14 1.27
CA SER A 74 13.38 15.61 0.88
C SER A 74 13.85 14.89 -0.41
N PRO A 75 14.88 15.38 -1.11
CA PRO A 75 15.38 14.71 -2.31
C PRO A 75 15.72 13.23 -2.09
N ASP A 76 16.28 12.88 -0.92
CA ASP A 76 16.63 11.52 -0.57
C ASP A 76 15.38 10.68 -0.29
N HIS A 77 14.46 11.14 0.53
CA HIS A 77 13.18 10.44 0.78
C HIS A 77 12.34 10.29 -0.49
N PHE A 78 12.41 11.26 -1.41
CA PHE A 78 11.72 11.13 -2.70
C PHE A 78 12.36 10.05 -3.57
N ARG A 79 13.67 9.93 -3.59
CA ARG A 79 14.39 8.84 -4.27
C ARG A 79 14.03 7.48 -3.69
N ASP A 80 14.05 7.34 -2.35
CA ASP A 80 13.68 6.10 -1.66
C ASP A 80 12.25 5.67 -1.98
N MET A 81 11.31 6.63 -1.98
CA MET A 81 9.93 6.37 -2.37
C MET A 81 9.83 5.89 -3.83
N GLN A 82 10.61 6.48 -4.75
CA GLN A 82 10.65 6.04 -6.14
C GLN A 82 11.23 4.62 -6.28
N GLU A 83 12.24 4.26 -5.50
CA GLU A 83 12.80 2.91 -5.47
C GLU A 83 11.78 1.88 -4.95
N GLN A 84 11.10 2.20 -3.84
CA GLN A 84 10.02 1.37 -3.30
C GLN A 84 8.89 1.18 -4.32
N THR A 85 8.51 2.26 -5.01
CA THR A 85 7.47 2.25 -6.06
C THR A 85 7.87 1.35 -7.23
N ARG A 86 9.13 1.43 -7.68
CA ARG A 86 9.65 0.55 -8.73
C ARG A 86 9.78 -0.91 -8.27
N GLY A 87 9.87 -1.15 -6.96
CA GLY A 87 10.13 -2.48 -6.38
C GLY A 87 11.54 -2.97 -6.65
N GLU A 88 12.49 -2.04 -6.77
CA GLU A 88 13.90 -2.35 -6.97
C GLU A 88 14.77 -1.19 -6.49
N PHE A 89 15.93 -1.51 -5.91
CA PHE A 89 16.87 -0.53 -5.40
C PHE A 89 18.31 -0.98 -5.64
N GLY A 90 19.22 -0.02 -5.67
CA GLY A 90 20.66 -0.29 -5.72
C GLY A 90 21.19 -0.72 -4.35
N GLY A 91 21.78 -1.92 -4.26
CA GLY A 91 22.23 -2.44 -2.97
C GLY A 91 22.98 -3.74 -3.04
N LEU A 92 23.10 -4.42 -1.90
CA LEU A 92 23.86 -5.64 -1.73
C LEU A 92 22.99 -6.90 -1.80
N GLY A 93 21.70 -6.80 -1.45
CA GLY A 93 20.78 -7.94 -1.39
C GLY A 93 20.94 -8.76 -0.12
N ILE A 94 20.83 -8.12 1.04
CA ILE A 94 20.84 -8.77 2.36
C ILE A 94 19.66 -8.29 3.19
N GLU A 95 19.06 -9.19 3.94
CA GLU A 95 18.11 -8.91 4.99
C GLU A 95 18.87 -8.75 6.30
N VAL A 96 18.63 -7.65 7.02
CA VAL A 96 19.44 -7.28 8.19
C VAL A 96 18.60 -6.85 9.38
N THR A 97 19.21 -6.98 10.57
CA THR A 97 18.70 -6.45 11.83
C THR A 97 19.84 -5.87 12.66
N MET A 98 19.54 -5.25 13.81
CA MET A 98 20.57 -4.82 14.76
C MET A 98 20.74 -5.85 15.86
N GLU A 99 22.01 -6.17 16.15
CA GLU A 99 22.39 -7.01 17.30
C GLU A 99 23.65 -6.45 17.95
N ASN A 100 23.56 -6.09 19.24
CA ASN A 100 24.67 -5.54 20.04
C ASN A 100 25.40 -4.33 19.41
N GLY A 101 24.66 -3.47 18.72
CA GLY A 101 25.22 -2.27 18.04
C GLY A 101 25.92 -2.58 16.73
N LEU A 102 25.82 -3.79 16.20
CA LEU A 102 26.28 -4.22 14.89
C LEU A 102 25.10 -4.60 14.00
N VAL A 103 25.30 -4.59 12.69
CA VAL A 103 24.31 -5.05 11.73
C VAL A 103 24.46 -6.55 11.52
N LYS A 104 23.46 -7.31 11.96
CA LYS A 104 23.40 -8.76 11.76
C LYS A 104 22.70 -9.09 10.45
N VAL A 105 23.34 -9.93 9.65
CA VAL A 105 22.74 -10.49 8.44
C VAL A 105 21.76 -11.59 8.87
N VAL A 106 20.46 -11.37 8.65
CA VAL A 106 19.41 -12.38 8.84
C VAL A 106 19.54 -13.43 7.75
N ALA A 107 19.57 -12.99 6.50
CA ALA A 107 19.82 -13.82 5.33
C ALA A 107 20.35 -12.99 4.14
N PRO A 108 21.29 -13.51 3.35
CA PRO A 108 21.51 -13.00 2.00
C PRO A 108 20.36 -13.44 1.09
N ILE A 109 19.96 -12.56 0.17
CA ILE A 109 18.97 -12.88 -0.87
C ILE A 109 19.67 -13.64 -1.99
N ASP A 110 19.12 -14.76 -2.43
CA ASP A 110 19.71 -15.57 -3.50
C ASP A 110 19.96 -14.76 -4.78
N ASP A 111 21.00 -15.12 -5.51
CA ASP A 111 21.41 -14.50 -6.78
C ASP A 111 21.80 -12.99 -6.68
N THR A 112 21.98 -12.46 -5.46
CA THR A 112 22.39 -11.07 -5.23
C THR A 112 23.91 -10.94 -5.01
N PRO A 113 24.45 -9.72 -5.13
CA PRO A 113 25.89 -9.47 -4.92
C PRO A 113 26.43 -10.01 -3.60
N ALA A 114 25.67 -9.88 -2.51
CA ALA A 114 26.11 -10.36 -1.20
C ALA A 114 26.16 -11.88 -1.12
N ALA A 115 25.15 -12.57 -1.65
CA ALA A 115 25.13 -14.03 -1.72
C ALA A 115 26.31 -14.56 -2.57
N ILE A 116 26.53 -13.97 -3.75
CA ILE A 116 27.65 -14.31 -4.65
C ILE A 116 28.99 -14.06 -3.98
N ALA A 117 29.12 -12.97 -3.19
CA ALA A 117 30.35 -12.67 -2.46
C ALA A 117 30.60 -13.62 -1.28
N GLY A 118 29.61 -14.43 -0.87
CA GLY A 118 29.75 -15.39 0.23
C GLY A 118 29.43 -14.82 1.61
N ILE A 119 28.63 -13.78 1.68
CA ILE A 119 27.96 -13.32 2.92
C ILE A 119 27.00 -14.44 3.36
N LYS A 120 26.90 -14.66 4.67
CA LYS A 120 26.08 -15.73 5.26
C LYS A 120 25.12 -15.19 6.33
N ALA A 121 24.04 -15.93 6.58
CA ALA A 121 23.19 -15.71 7.74
C ALA A 121 24.01 -15.80 9.02
N GLY A 122 23.76 -14.90 9.98
CA GLY A 122 24.50 -14.79 11.23
C GLY A 122 25.76 -13.91 11.17
N ASP A 123 26.21 -13.49 10.00
CA ASP A 123 27.33 -12.55 9.86
C ASP A 123 27.01 -11.23 10.57
N LEU A 124 27.99 -10.68 11.30
CA LEU A 124 27.90 -9.36 11.94
C LEU A 124 28.77 -8.37 11.17
N ILE A 125 28.16 -7.41 10.52
CA ILE A 125 28.85 -6.33 9.83
C ILE A 125 29.26 -5.32 10.87
N SER A 126 30.55 -4.98 10.93
CA SER A 126 31.14 -4.05 11.90
C SER A 126 31.57 -2.72 11.29
N HIS A 127 31.94 -2.70 9.98
CA HIS A 127 32.37 -1.51 9.28
C HIS A 127 31.82 -1.48 7.86
N LEU A 128 31.53 -0.27 7.38
CA LEU A 128 31.18 0.08 5.99
C LEU A 128 32.22 1.06 5.48
N ASP A 129 32.93 0.76 4.36
CA ASP A 129 34.03 1.56 3.78
C ASP A 129 35.10 1.97 4.82
N ASP A 130 35.47 1.03 5.69
CA ASP A 130 36.40 1.19 6.80
C ASP A 130 35.88 2.11 7.95
N GLU A 131 34.63 2.63 7.90
CA GLU A 131 33.98 3.37 8.97
C GLU A 131 33.21 2.43 9.90
N PRO A 132 33.36 2.54 11.23
CA PRO A 132 32.61 1.72 12.17
C PRO A 132 31.13 2.07 12.13
N ILE A 133 30.25 1.05 12.22
CA ILE A 133 28.80 1.28 12.26
C ILE A 133 28.27 1.44 13.68
N GLN A 134 29.11 1.27 14.69
CA GLN A 134 28.72 1.40 16.08
C GLN A 134 28.19 2.83 16.35
N GLY A 135 26.97 2.93 16.88
CA GLY A 135 26.29 4.20 17.12
C GLY A 135 25.33 4.64 16.01
N LEU A 136 25.33 3.95 14.86
CA LEU A 136 24.32 4.15 13.82
C LEU A 136 23.02 3.42 14.17
N THR A 137 21.89 3.97 13.73
CA THR A 137 20.63 3.23 13.68
C THR A 137 20.64 2.23 12.52
N LEU A 138 19.72 1.26 12.53
CA LEU A 138 19.55 0.31 11.41
C LEU A 138 19.34 1.05 10.08
N ASP A 139 18.46 2.04 10.08
CA ASP A 139 18.13 2.81 8.87
C ASP A 139 19.36 3.55 8.32
N GLN A 140 20.16 4.19 9.19
CA GLN A 140 21.40 4.85 8.78
C GLN A 140 22.41 3.87 8.19
N ALA A 141 22.53 2.67 8.78
CA ALA A 141 23.41 1.63 8.25
C ALA A 141 22.91 1.09 6.90
N VAL A 142 21.59 0.87 6.77
CA VAL A 142 20.96 0.44 5.51
C VAL A 142 21.14 1.49 4.42
N GLU A 143 20.97 2.78 4.74
CA GLU A 143 21.20 3.88 3.78
C GLU A 143 22.64 3.88 3.25
N LYS A 144 23.64 3.70 4.14
CA LYS A 144 25.04 3.55 3.71
C LYS A 144 25.30 2.28 2.88
N MET A 145 24.55 1.20 3.12
CA MET A 145 24.65 -0.03 2.32
C MET A 145 23.97 0.09 0.95
N ARG A 146 22.92 0.88 0.82
CA ARG A 146 22.31 1.27 -0.46
C ARG A 146 23.23 2.20 -1.24
N GLY A 147 22.90 2.49 -2.47
CA GLY A 147 23.59 3.43 -3.33
C GLY A 147 23.55 3.04 -4.80
N ASP A 148 24.17 3.86 -5.62
CA ASP A 148 24.13 3.71 -7.08
C ASP A 148 24.64 2.35 -7.54
N VAL A 149 23.94 1.75 -8.49
CA VAL A 149 24.31 0.49 -9.13
C VAL A 149 25.73 0.62 -9.75
N ASN A 150 26.53 -0.43 -9.66
CA ASN A 150 27.92 -0.51 -10.08
C ASN A 150 28.92 0.24 -9.18
N THR A 151 28.50 0.86 -8.08
CA THR A 151 29.41 1.37 -7.05
C THR A 151 29.88 0.24 -6.12
N LYS A 152 31.03 0.37 -5.51
CA LYS A 152 31.59 -0.62 -4.60
C LYS A 152 31.41 -0.20 -3.17
N LEU A 153 31.13 -1.18 -2.30
CA LEU A 153 31.12 -1.02 -0.85
C LEU A 153 32.03 -2.07 -0.22
N LYS A 154 32.84 -1.66 0.73
CA LYS A 154 33.66 -2.56 1.54
C LYS A 154 32.93 -2.90 2.83
N LEU A 155 32.82 -4.17 3.15
CA LEU A 155 32.27 -4.67 4.40
C LEU A 155 33.38 -5.32 5.21
N THR A 156 33.41 -5.01 6.52
CA THR A 156 34.17 -5.80 7.49
C THR A 156 33.17 -6.60 8.32
N VAL A 157 33.31 -7.90 8.26
CA VAL A 157 32.34 -8.88 8.80
C VAL A 157 33.00 -9.74 9.87
N LEU A 158 32.35 -9.88 11.00
CA LEU A 158 32.68 -10.85 12.05
C LEU A 158 31.79 -12.07 11.87
N ARG A 159 32.38 -13.25 11.74
CA ARG A 159 31.65 -14.52 11.53
C ARG A 159 31.99 -15.48 12.65
N GLU A 160 30.98 -16.13 13.20
CA GLU A 160 31.16 -17.14 14.24
C GLU A 160 32.08 -18.26 13.74
N GLY A 161 33.04 -18.66 14.59
CA GLY A 161 34.04 -19.68 14.25
C GLY A 161 35.21 -19.21 13.37
N VAL A 162 35.31 -17.88 13.11
CA VAL A 162 36.43 -17.30 12.35
C VAL A 162 37.11 -16.22 13.20
N ASP A 163 38.37 -16.43 13.59
CA ASP A 163 39.10 -15.53 14.50
C ASP A 163 39.43 -14.14 13.89
N GLN A 164 39.55 -14.06 12.58
CA GLN A 164 39.92 -12.82 11.87
C GLN A 164 38.70 -12.20 11.18
N PRO A 165 38.54 -10.86 11.27
CA PRO A 165 37.50 -10.18 10.51
C PRO A 165 37.63 -10.43 8.99
N LEU A 166 36.55 -10.81 8.36
CA LEU A 166 36.48 -11.04 6.92
C LEU A 166 36.24 -9.69 6.22
N LYS A 167 36.97 -9.45 5.13
CA LYS A 167 36.76 -8.25 4.31
C LYS A 167 36.16 -8.61 2.95
N PHE A 168 35.02 -8.00 2.63
CA PHE A 168 34.34 -8.17 1.36
C PHE A 168 34.31 -6.83 0.64
N THR A 169 34.54 -6.84 -0.67
CA THR A 169 34.28 -5.70 -1.54
C THR A 169 33.15 -6.11 -2.49
N ILE A 170 31.98 -5.56 -2.28
CA ILE A 170 30.77 -5.94 -3.02
C ILE A 170 30.39 -4.79 -3.95
N THR A 171 30.10 -5.11 -5.20
CA THR A 171 29.58 -4.14 -6.17
C THR A 171 28.07 -4.14 -6.07
N ARG A 172 27.48 -2.97 -5.80
CA ARG A 172 26.02 -2.82 -5.73
C ARG A 172 25.36 -3.17 -7.05
N ALA A 173 24.28 -3.90 -6.99
CA ALA A 173 23.43 -4.24 -8.15
C ALA A 173 21.99 -3.86 -7.88
N ILE A 174 21.14 -3.99 -8.90
CA ILE A 174 19.68 -3.85 -8.74
C ILE A 174 19.20 -5.06 -7.93
N ILE A 175 18.64 -4.78 -6.76
CA ILE A 175 17.97 -5.77 -5.91
C ILE A 175 16.48 -5.65 -6.15
N LYS A 176 15.85 -6.74 -6.60
CA LYS A 176 14.41 -6.80 -6.84
C LYS A 176 13.69 -7.19 -5.56
N VAL A 177 12.66 -6.43 -5.20
CA VAL A 177 11.76 -6.77 -4.09
C VAL A 177 10.59 -7.56 -4.65
N GLU A 178 10.51 -8.84 -4.32
CA GLU A 178 9.36 -9.65 -4.68
C GLU A 178 8.13 -9.23 -3.88
N SER A 179 7.20 -8.55 -4.55
CA SER A 179 5.94 -8.14 -3.96
C SER A 179 4.88 -9.24 -3.96
N VAL A 180 5.08 -10.31 -4.72
CA VAL A 180 4.16 -11.46 -4.83
C VAL A 180 4.90 -12.75 -4.54
N ARG A 181 4.39 -13.52 -3.58
CA ARG A 181 4.86 -14.87 -3.24
C ARG A 181 3.72 -15.85 -3.44
N SER A 182 4.02 -17.08 -3.84
CA SER A 182 2.98 -18.08 -4.07
C SER A 182 3.47 -19.50 -3.78
N HIS A 183 2.57 -20.33 -3.33
CA HIS A 183 2.77 -21.75 -3.12
C HIS A 183 1.43 -22.49 -3.12
N ILE A 184 1.49 -23.81 -3.04
CA ILE A 184 0.30 -24.67 -2.97
C ILE A 184 0.00 -24.98 -1.52
N GLU A 185 -1.27 -24.84 -1.13
CA GLU A 185 -1.79 -25.08 0.21
C GLU A 185 -2.85 -26.17 0.25
N GLY A 186 -3.27 -26.52 1.50
CA GLY A 186 -4.28 -27.52 1.81
C GLY A 186 -3.73 -28.95 1.84
N ASP A 187 -4.37 -29.84 2.62
CA ASP A 187 -3.97 -31.25 2.77
C ASP A 187 -3.98 -32.00 1.44
N GLY A 188 -4.91 -31.66 0.55
CA GLY A 188 -5.00 -32.18 -0.83
C GLY A 188 -4.00 -31.54 -1.80
N LYS A 189 -3.20 -30.57 -1.38
CA LYS A 189 -2.31 -29.75 -2.24
C LYS A 189 -3.05 -29.25 -3.47
N ASN A 190 -4.21 -28.64 -3.26
CA ASN A 190 -5.16 -28.27 -4.30
C ASN A 190 -5.65 -26.82 -4.21
N ILE A 191 -5.07 -26.01 -3.32
CA ILE A 191 -5.40 -24.61 -3.14
C ILE A 191 -4.23 -23.74 -3.61
N ALA A 192 -4.53 -22.76 -4.45
CA ALA A 192 -3.58 -21.77 -4.91
C ALA A 192 -3.46 -20.66 -3.85
N TYR A 193 -2.31 -20.54 -3.19
CA TYR A 193 -2.02 -19.46 -2.26
C TYR A 193 -1.15 -18.41 -2.91
N VAL A 194 -1.60 -17.17 -2.85
CA VAL A 194 -0.89 -15.98 -3.37
C VAL A 194 -0.88 -14.90 -2.29
N ARG A 195 0.31 -14.48 -1.89
CA ARG A 195 0.51 -13.38 -0.96
C ARG A 195 1.07 -12.16 -1.68
N ILE A 196 0.41 -11.02 -1.51
CA ILE A 196 0.91 -9.71 -1.98
C ILE A 196 1.32 -8.91 -0.75
N THR A 197 2.62 -8.57 -0.65
CA THR A 197 3.18 -7.86 0.51
C THR A 197 3.16 -6.35 0.36
N THR A 198 3.13 -5.84 -0.89
CA THR A 198 3.04 -4.42 -1.25
C THR A 198 2.62 -4.29 -2.71
N PHE A 199 2.08 -3.13 -3.10
CA PHE A 199 1.70 -2.85 -4.49
C PHE A 199 2.74 -1.93 -5.14
N ASN A 200 3.68 -2.51 -5.89
CA ASN A 200 4.70 -1.82 -6.66
C ASN A 200 4.61 -2.20 -8.16
N GLU A 201 5.44 -1.59 -9.02
CA GLU A 201 5.41 -1.83 -10.47
C GLU A 201 5.64 -3.29 -10.89
N LYS A 202 6.13 -4.15 -9.98
CA LYS A 202 6.35 -5.59 -10.26
C LYS A 202 5.14 -6.46 -9.92
N THR A 203 4.15 -5.93 -9.19
CA THR A 203 3.02 -6.70 -8.64
C THR A 203 2.20 -7.38 -9.74
N LYS A 204 1.86 -6.67 -10.83
CA LYS A 204 1.16 -7.26 -11.98
C LYS A 204 1.86 -8.52 -12.49
N ASN A 205 3.13 -8.36 -12.87
CA ASN A 205 3.90 -9.45 -13.47
C ASN A 205 4.11 -10.60 -12.48
N GLY A 206 4.29 -10.27 -11.19
CA GLY A 206 4.38 -11.25 -10.11
C GLY A 206 3.11 -12.08 -9.98
N LEU A 207 1.94 -11.44 -9.95
CA LEU A 207 0.64 -12.11 -9.86
C LEU A 207 0.37 -12.99 -11.07
N GLU A 208 0.55 -12.48 -12.29
CA GLU A 208 0.34 -13.24 -13.52
C GLU A 208 1.25 -14.49 -13.58
N THR A 209 2.52 -14.33 -13.19
CA THR A 209 3.49 -15.44 -13.14
C THR A 209 3.11 -16.46 -12.06
N ALA A 210 2.75 -16.01 -10.85
CA ALA A 210 2.31 -16.86 -9.75
C ALA A 210 1.09 -17.70 -10.16
N MET A 211 0.04 -17.06 -10.66
CA MET A 211 -1.18 -17.74 -11.09
C MET A 211 -0.94 -18.71 -12.25
N LYS A 212 -0.11 -18.34 -13.22
CA LYS A 212 0.27 -19.23 -14.33
C LYS A 212 0.99 -20.49 -13.83
N ASN A 213 1.93 -20.35 -12.90
CA ASN A 213 2.65 -21.47 -12.31
C ASN A 213 1.73 -22.36 -11.48
N LEU A 214 0.91 -21.77 -10.59
CA LEU A 214 -0.05 -22.50 -9.77
C LEU A 214 -1.06 -23.27 -10.64
N LYS A 215 -1.59 -22.67 -11.70
CA LYS A 215 -2.49 -23.36 -12.64
C LYS A 215 -1.80 -24.53 -13.35
N ARG A 216 -0.55 -24.36 -13.79
CA ARG A 216 0.21 -25.44 -14.41
C ARG A 216 0.41 -26.61 -13.45
N ASP A 217 0.72 -26.31 -12.18
CA ASP A 217 1.10 -27.31 -11.20
C ASP A 217 -0.13 -28.01 -10.58
N LEU A 218 -1.26 -27.31 -10.45
CA LEU A 218 -2.51 -27.82 -9.90
C LEU A 218 -3.44 -28.41 -10.97
N GLY A 219 -3.47 -27.84 -12.17
CA GLY A 219 -4.38 -28.24 -13.24
C GLY A 219 -5.84 -28.21 -12.79
N ASP A 220 -6.61 -29.22 -13.15
CA ASP A 220 -8.03 -29.38 -12.81
C ASP A 220 -8.27 -29.67 -11.31
N ASN A 221 -7.21 -29.99 -10.56
CA ASN A 221 -7.32 -30.23 -9.12
C ASN A 221 -7.45 -28.96 -8.29
N MET A 222 -7.23 -27.78 -8.88
CA MET A 222 -7.36 -26.50 -8.17
C MET A 222 -8.81 -26.28 -7.74
N ILE A 223 -9.05 -26.23 -6.43
CA ILE A 223 -10.41 -26.01 -5.86
C ILE A 223 -10.69 -24.54 -5.55
N GLY A 224 -9.68 -23.70 -5.38
CA GLY A 224 -9.86 -22.29 -5.07
C GLY A 224 -8.54 -21.54 -4.91
N VAL A 225 -8.65 -20.24 -4.64
CA VAL A 225 -7.53 -19.29 -4.47
C VAL A 225 -7.62 -18.61 -3.11
N ILE A 226 -6.51 -18.54 -2.39
CA ILE A 226 -6.34 -17.67 -1.23
C ILE A 226 -5.47 -16.50 -1.65
N LEU A 227 -6.00 -15.27 -1.57
CA LEU A 227 -5.27 -14.03 -1.79
C LEU A 227 -4.98 -13.38 -0.42
N ASP A 228 -3.74 -13.47 0.05
CA ASP A 228 -3.33 -12.94 1.35
C ASP A 228 -2.80 -11.51 1.21
N LEU A 229 -3.56 -10.57 1.75
CA LEU A 229 -3.25 -9.13 1.83
C LEU A 229 -2.95 -8.67 3.27
N ARG A 230 -2.80 -9.59 4.22
CA ARG A 230 -2.49 -9.26 5.62
C ARG A 230 -1.14 -8.55 5.72
N ASN A 231 -1.08 -7.52 6.58
CA ASN A 231 0.11 -6.68 6.78
C ASN A 231 0.64 -6.02 5.49
N ASN A 232 -0.23 -5.80 4.51
CA ASN A 232 0.10 -5.09 3.28
C ASN A 232 -0.39 -3.64 3.38
N PRO A 233 0.52 -2.66 3.55
CA PRO A 233 0.15 -1.25 3.75
C PRO A 233 -0.39 -0.56 2.48
N GLY A 234 -0.46 -1.29 1.37
CA GLY A 234 -0.90 -0.78 0.07
C GLY A 234 0.25 -0.50 -0.89
N GLY A 235 0.17 0.61 -1.60
CA GLY A 235 1.11 1.05 -2.62
C GLY A 235 0.42 1.70 -3.80
N LEU A 236 0.84 1.38 -5.03
CA LEU A 236 0.35 1.99 -6.25
C LEU A 236 -1.13 1.66 -6.54
N LEU A 237 -1.92 2.71 -6.80
CA LEU A 237 -3.33 2.60 -7.17
C LEU A 237 -3.54 1.76 -8.43
N ASP A 238 -2.74 2.00 -9.47
CA ASP A 238 -2.84 1.27 -10.73
C ASP A 238 -2.60 -0.25 -10.54
N GLN A 239 -1.71 -0.62 -9.63
CA GLN A 239 -1.47 -2.03 -9.32
C GLN A 239 -2.62 -2.65 -8.53
N ALA A 240 -3.27 -1.89 -7.62
CA ALA A 240 -4.50 -2.36 -6.97
C ALA A 240 -5.62 -2.60 -7.97
N ILE A 241 -5.80 -1.67 -8.92
CA ILE A 241 -6.77 -1.80 -10.00
C ILE A 241 -6.48 -3.05 -10.84
N ILE A 242 -5.23 -3.27 -11.24
CA ILE A 242 -4.81 -4.43 -12.03
C ILE A 242 -5.04 -5.75 -11.26
N VAL A 243 -4.75 -5.78 -9.97
CA VAL A 243 -4.96 -6.98 -9.14
C VAL A 243 -6.44 -7.29 -8.98
N ALA A 244 -7.29 -6.28 -8.75
CA ALA A 244 -8.73 -6.47 -8.69
C ALA A 244 -9.31 -6.88 -10.06
N ASP A 245 -8.86 -6.23 -11.15
CA ASP A 245 -9.22 -6.54 -12.54
C ASP A 245 -8.92 -7.99 -12.91
N ALA A 246 -7.80 -8.53 -12.40
CA ALA A 246 -7.38 -9.91 -12.65
C ALA A 246 -8.36 -10.98 -12.16
N PHE A 247 -9.32 -10.64 -11.30
CA PHE A 247 -10.32 -11.54 -10.74
C PHE A 247 -11.77 -11.11 -11.02
N LEU A 248 -11.99 -10.03 -11.80
CA LEU A 248 -13.31 -9.49 -12.12
C LEU A 248 -13.51 -9.44 -13.63
N ASP A 249 -14.63 -9.98 -14.11
CA ASP A 249 -14.97 -9.93 -15.54
C ASP A 249 -15.55 -8.58 -15.98
N LYS A 250 -16.19 -7.84 -15.08
CA LYS A 250 -16.87 -6.58 -15.37
C LYS A 250 -17.23 -5.81 -14.11
N GLY A 251 -17.51 -4.54 -14.28
CA GLY A 251 -18.01 -3.65 -13.24
C GLY A 251 -16.94 -2.70 -12.72
N GLN A 252 -17.33 -1.81 -11.84
CA GLN A 252 -16.45 -0.83 -11.24
C GLN A 252 -15.52 -1.51 -10.24
N ILE A 253 -14.24 -1.13 -10.24
CA ILE A 253 -13.26 -1.56 -9.23
C ILE A 253 -13.20 -0.55 -8.09
N VAL A 254 -13.03 0.72 -8.42
CA VAL A 254 -12.90 1.81 -7.46
C VAL A 254 -13.26 3.13 -8.12
N SER A 255 -13.73 4.10 -7.35
CA SER A 255 -13.79 5.49 -7.78
C SER A 255 -13.04 6.39 -6.82
N THR A 256 -12.53 7.50 -7.35
CA THR A 256 -11.91 8.56 -6.55
C THR A 256 -12.75 9.83 -6.66
N ARG A 257 -12.86 10.57 -5.55
CA ARG A 257 -13.52 11.88 -5.52
C ARG A 257 -12.58 12.90 -4.92
N GLY A 258 -12.26 13.92 -5.69
CA GLY A 258 -11.46 15.04 -5.27
C GLY A 258 -12.30 16.27 -4.96
N ARG A 259 -11.65 17.36 -4.58
CA ARG A 259 -12.29 18.64 -4.26
C ARG A 259 -13.10 19.23 -5.43
N ARG A 260 -12.70 18.92 -6.68
CA ARG A 260 -13.38 19.38 -7.89
C ARG A 260 -13.88 18.17 -8.66
N SER A 261 -15.05 18.27 -9.28
CA SER A 261 -15.63 17.15 -10.07
C SER A 261 -14.68 16.60 -11.14
N ARG A 262 -13.81 17.43 -11.73
CA ARG A 262 -12.79 17.00 -12.70
C ARG A 262 -11.69 16.13 -12.11
N ASP A 263 -11.55 16.14 -10.78
CA ASP A 263 -10.54 15.36 -10.05
C ASP A 263 -11.10 13.98 -9.63
N SER A 264 -12.37 13.71 -10.01
CA SER A 264 -13.03 12.42 -9.77
C SER A 264 -12.77 11.49 -10.94
N GLN A 265 -12.43 10.24 -10.64
CA GLN A 265 -12.15 9.20 -11.61
C GLN A 265 -12.90 7.93 -11.24
N ARG A 266 -13.23 7.12 -12.25
CA ARG A 266 -13.83 5.80 -12.08
C ARG A 266 -12.98 4.80 -12.85
N PHE A 267 -12.74 3.65 -12.24
CA PHE A 267 -11.97 2.57 -12.82
C PHE A 267 -12.84 1.31 -12.88
N ASP A 268 -12.99 0.78 -14.09
CA ASP A 268 -13.82 -0.40 -14.36
C ASP A 268 -12.94 -1.57 -14.79
N SER A 269 -13.39 -2.79 -14.49
CA SER A 269 -12.72 -4.04 -14.87
C SER A 269 -12.92 -4.37 -16.34
N ARG A 270 -12.03 -5.19 -16.87
CA ARG A 270 -12.05 -5.77 -18.20
C ARG A 270 -12.33 -7.26 -18.11
N PRO A 271 -12.90 -7.88 -19.16
CA PRO A 271 -13.14 -9.31 -19.16
C PRO A 271 -11.87 -10.12 -18.91
N GLY A 272 -11.93 -11.03 -17.97
CA GLY A 272 -10.84 -11.95 -17.60
C GLY A 272 -10.86 -12.28 -16.11
N ASP A 273 -10.71 -13.57 -15.77
CA ASP A 273 -10.65 -14.04 -14.39
C ASP A 273 -9.52 -15.07 -14.25
N LEU A 274 -8.45 -14.69 -13.55
CA LEU A 274 -7.33 -15.58 -13.29
C LEU A 274 -7.70 -16.79 -12.42
N ALA A 275 -8.78 -16.75 -11.66
CA ALA A 275 -9.26 -17.90 -10.89
C ALA A 275 -10.26 -18.77 -11.68
N GLU A 276 -10.63 -18.38 -12.92
CA GLU A 276 -11.53 -19.16 -13.81
C GLU A 276 -12.85 -19.55 -13.13
N GLY A 277 -13.46 -18.61 -12.40
CA GLY A 277 -14.71 -18.81 -11.67
C GLY A 277 -14.57 -19.62 -10.37
N LYS A 278 -13.38 -20.12 -10.02
CA LYS A 278 -13.18 -20.84 -8.76
C LYS A 278 -13.32 -19.91 -7.56
N PRO A 279 -13.73 -20.42 -6.39
CA PRO A 279 -13.85 -19.64 -5.16
C PRO A 279 -12.55 -18.90 -4.80
N ILE A 280 -12.69 -17.70 -4.25
CA ILE A 280 -11.58 -16.90 -3.76
C ILE A 280 -11.85 -16.50 -2.30
N ILE A 281 -10.86 -16.66 -1.46
CA ILE A 281 -10.82 -16.03 -0.13
C ILE A 281 -9.74 -14.97 -0.13
N VAL A 282 -10.09 -13.75 0.28
CA VAL A 282 -9.14 -12.65 0.51
C VAL A 282 -8.93 -12.51 2.01
N MET A 283 -7.69 -12.65 2.46
CA MET A 283 -7.34 -12.51 3.87
C MET A 283 -6.86 -11.09 4.14
N ILE A 284 -7.45 -10.43 5.16
CA ILE A 284 -7.09 -9.08 5.60
C ILE A 284 -6.90 -9.01 7.12
N ASN A 285 -6.21 -7.96 7.57
CA ASN A 285 -6.10 -7.60 8.99
C ASN A 285 -5.89 -6.08 9.16
N GLY A 286 -5.73 -5.61 10.39
CA GLY A 286 -5.47 -4.20 10.69
C GLY A 286 -4.22 -3.60 10.03
N GLY A 287 -3.31 -4.41 9.50
CA GLY A 287 -2.17 -3.98 8.69
C GLY A 287 -2.46 -3.90 7.18
N SER A 288 -3.67 -4.27 6.74
CA SER A 288 -4.13 -4.16 5.35
C SER A 288 -4.68 -2.75 5.11
N ALA A 289 -4.03 -1.95 4.25
CA ALA A 289 -4.38 -0.55 4.06
C ALA A 289 -4.42 -0.14 2.58
N SER A 290 -5.17 0.93 2.27
CA SER A 290 -5.13 1.64 0.97
C SER A 290 -5.38 0.71 -0.24
N ALA A 291 -4.38 0.43 -1.07
CA ALA A 291 -4.46 -0.47 -2.24
C ALA A 291 -5.01 -1.86 -1.89
N SER A 292 -4.65 -2.41 -0.72
CA SER A 292 -5.20 -3.68 -0.23
C SER A 292 -6.70 -3.59 0.02
N GLU A 293 -7.16 -2.45 0.55
CA GLU A 293 -8.57 -2.20 0.84
C GLU A 293 -9.39 -1.97 -0.45
N ILE A 294 -8.75 -1.41 -1.48
CA ILE A 294 -9.35 -1.30 -2.81
C ILE A 294 -9.63 -2.69 -3.38
N VAL A 295 -8.63 -3.59 -3.35
CA VAL A 295 -8.78 -4.96 -3.84
C VAL A 295 -9.83 -5.72 -3.04
N ALA A 296 -9.73 -5.72 -1.71
CA ALA A 296 -10.67 -6.41 -0.84
C ALA A 296 -12.10 -5.89 -1.01
N GLY A 297 -12.28 -4.56 -0.98
CA GLY A 297 -13.60 -3.93 -1.14
C GLY A 297 -14.22 -4.14 -2.52
N ALA A 298 -13.41 -4.12 -3.59
CA ALA A 298 -13.90 -4.42 -4.93
C ALA A 298 -14.39 -5.87 -5.04
N LEU A 299 -13.60 -6.84 -4.61
CA LEU A 299 -13.96 -8.25 -4.67
C LEU A 299 -15.13 -8.61 -3.75
N GLN A 300 -15.24 -7.93 -2.58
CA GLN A 300 -16.37 -8.06 -1.66
C GLN A 300 -17.67 -7.53 -2.27
N ASP A 301 -17.67 -6.28 -2.76
CA ASP A 301 -18.86 -5.63 -3.30
C ASP A 301 -19.43 -6.38 -4.52
N HIS A 302 -18.55 -6.98 -5.33
CA HIS A 302 -18.93 -7.84 -6.45
C HIS A 302 -19.29 -9.27 -6.02
N LYS A 303 -19.20 -9.61 -4.73
CA LYS A 303 -19.36 -10.97 -4.23
C LYS A 303 -18.47 -11.99 -4.96
N ARG A 304 -17.30 -11.53 -5.44
CA ARG A 304 -16.35 -12.39 -6.15
C ARG A 304 -15.46 -13.18 -5.20
N ALA A 305 -15.23 -12.64 -4.00
CA ALA A 305 -14.46 -13.29 -2.96
C ALA A 305 -15.14 -13.15 -1.60
N VAL A 306 -14.86 -14.10 -0.71
CA VAL A 306 -15.17 -13.99 0.71
C VAL A 306 -13.97 -13.30 1.39
N ILE A 307 -14.23 -12.25 2.14
CA ILE A 307 -13.23 -11.54 2.91
C ILE A 307 -13.14 -12.16 4.31
N LEU A 308 -11.96 -12.63 4.69
CA LEU A 308 -11.69 -13.32 5.95
C LEU A 308 -10.59 -12.63 6.74
N GLY A 309 -10.73 -12.61 8.05
CA GLY A 309 -9.72 -12.11 8.96
C GLY A 309 -10.24 -11.07 9.94
N THR A 310 -9.59 -9.94 10.07
CA THR A 310 -10.05 -8.85 10.92
C THR A 310 -10.15 -7.58 10.12
N LYS A 311 -10.93 -6.62 10.64
CA LYS A 311 -11.11 -5.29 10.02
C LYS A 311 -9.80 -4.68 9.55
N SER A 312 -9.80 -4.09 8.36
CA SER A 312 -8.65 -3.42 7.78
C SER A 312 -8.38 -2.05 8.41
N PHE A 313 -7.30 -1.40 8.03
CA PHE A 313 -6.80 -0.16 8.63
C PHE A 313 -7.74 1.05 8.45
N GLY A 314 -8.35 1.22 7.27
CA GLY A 314 -9.27 2.32 6.98
C GLY A 314 -8.66 3.50 6.22
N LYS A 315 -7.60 3.30 5.45
CA LYS A 315 -6.99 4.38 4.67
C LYS A 315 -7.68 4.56 3.32
N GLY A 316 -8.64 5.48 3.27
CA GLY A 316 -9.39 5.83 2.07
C GLY A 316 -8.92 7.09 1.34
N SER A 317 -7.76 7.64 1.70
CA SER A 317 -7.21 8.87 1.10
C SER A 317 -6.23 8.59 -0.04
N VAL A 318 -6.29 9.42 -1.10
CA VAL A 318 -5.41 9.36 -2.28
C VAL A 318 -4.34 10.43 -2.16
N GLN A 319 -3.06 10.05 -2.20
CA GLN A 319 -1.97 11.00 -2.28
C GLN A 319 -1.43 11.10 -3.70
N VAL A 320 -1.18 12.34 -4.14
CA VAL A 320 -0.41 12.64 -5.34
C VAL A 320 1.00 13.08 -4.96
N ILE A 321 1.96 12.70 -5.78
CA ILE A 321 3.36 13.11 -5.61
C ILE A 321 3.65 14.19 -6.65
N ILE A 322 4.03 15.37 -6.17
CA ILE A 322 4.33 16.54 -6.99
C ILE A 322 5.81 16.86 -6.84
N PRO A 323 6.65 16.49 -7.84
CA PRO A 323 8.09 16.81 -7.78
C PRO A 323 8.30 18.32 -7.79
N LEU A 324 9.17 18.80 -6.89
CA LEU A 324 9.56 20.20 -6.80
C LEU A 324 10.85 20.41 -7.60
N SER A 325 10.90 21.47 -8.43
CA SER A 325 12.06 21.77 -9.31
C SER A 325 12.54 20.54 -10.10
N GLY A 326 11.61 19.71 -10.58
CA GLY A 326 11.93 18.45 -11.26
C GLY A 326 12.53 17.37 -10.34
N GLY A 327 12.23 17.41 -9.06
CA GLY A 327 12.70 16.46 -8.04
C GLY A 327 14.01 16.88 -7.34
N ARG A 328 14.66 17.95 -7.80
CA ARG A 328 15.92 18.44 -7.17
C ARG A 328 15.72 18.97 -5.76
N GLU A 329 14.55 19.53 -5.49
CA GLU A 329 14.12 20.00 -4.18
C GLU A 329 13.12 19.04 -3.53
N GLY A 330 13.22 17.75 -3.85
CA GLY A 330 12.33 16.72 -3.34
C GLY A 330 10.95 16.75 -3.97
N ALA A 331 9.92 16.38 -3.22
CA ALA A 331 8.53 16.32 -3.69
C ALA A 331 7.54 16.66 -2.59
N LEU A 332 6.38 17.12 -3.00
CA LEU A 332 5.21 17.26 -2.13
C LEU A 332 4.33 16.01 -2.29
N LYS A 333 4.11 15.28 -1.20
CA LYS A 333 3.09 14.24 -1.08
C LYS A 333 1.84 14.90 -0.49
N LEU A 334 0.76 14.96 -1.27
CA LEU A 334 -0.44 15.71 -0.90
C LEU A 334 -1.70 14.89 -1.12
N THR A 335 -2.55 14.80 -0.11
CA THR A 335 -3.88 14.20 -0.22
C THR A 335 -4.77 15.08 -1.10
N ASN A 336 -5.29 14.53 -2.21
CA ASN A 336 -6.12 15.27 -3.16
C ASN A 336 -7.48 14.64 -3.45
N ALA A 337 -7.73 13.40 -3.03
CA ALA A 337 -8.98 12.70 -3.24
C ALA A 337 -9.22 11.61 -2.18
N ARG A 338 -10.42 11.03 -2.19
CA ARG A 338 -10.80 9.86 -1.39
C ARG A 338 -11.21 8.70 -2.29
N TYR A 339 -11.02 7.46 -1.81
CA TYR A 339 -11.46 6.23 -2.46
C TYR A 339 -12.87 5.83 -2.04
N PHE A 340 -13.60 5.26 -2.98
CA PHE A 340 -14.91 4.65 -2.77
C PHE A 340 -14.97 3.29 -3.44
N THR A 341 -15.53 2.31 -2.76
CA THR A 341 -15.75 0.97 -3.30
C THR A 341 -16.80 0.99 -4.41
N PRO A 342 -17.00 -0.09 -5.17
CA PRO A 342 -18.05 -0.17 -6.19
C PRO A 342 -19.45 0.16 -5.68
N SER A 343 -19.79 -0.24 -4.45
CA SER A 343 -21.08 0.09 -3.81
C SER A 343 -21.19 1.56 -3.37
N GLY A 344 -20.12 2.36 -3.50
CA GLY A 344 -20.07 3.75 -3.08
C GLY A 344 -19.72 3.96 -1.61
N ARG A 345 -19.34 2.91 -0.85
CA ARG A 345 -18.89 3.02 0.53
C ARG A 345 -17.55 3.76 0.59
N SER A 346 -17.40 4.68 1.56
CA SER A 346 -16.12 5.29 1.88
C SER A 346 -15.24 4.32 2.67
N ILE A 347 -13.99 4.15 2.26
CA ILE A 347 -12.98 3.38 3.00
C ILE A 347 -12.42 4.21 4.17
N GLN A 348 -12.37 5.56 4.02
CA GLN A 348 -11.72 6.48 4.96
C GLN A 348 -12.28 6.35 6.38
N ALA A 349 -11.40 6.08 7.34
CA ALA A 349 -11.66 5.85 8.76
C ALA A 349 -12.62 4.69 9.08
N LYS A 350 -13.16 3.99 8.05
CA LYS A 350 -14.09 2.88 8.19
C LYS A 350 -13.44 1.53 7.93
N GLY A 351 -12.53 1.44 6.94
CA GLY A 351 -11.90 0.20 6.51
C GLY A 351 -12.88 -0.75 5.79
N ILE A 352 -12.40 -1.96 5.57
CA ILE A 352 -13.18 -3.10 5.05
C ILE A 352 -13.43 -4.06 6.21
N GLU A 353 -14.70 -4.30 6.52
CA GLU A 353 -15.12 -5.33 7.47
C GLU A 353 -15.06 -6.70 6.77
N PRO A 354 -14.48 -7.72 7.39
CA PRO A 354 -14.49 -9.05 6.81
C PRO A 354 -15.89 -9.66 6.81
N ASP A 355 -16.19 -10.53 5.83
CA ASP A 355 -17.44 -11.32 5.80
C ASP A 355 -17.40 -12.41 6.88
N ILE A 356 -16.20 -12.93 7.17
CA ILE A 356 -15.94 -13.91 8.22
C ILE A 356 -14.84 -13.37 9.13
N GLU A 357 -15.20 -12.99 10.35
CA GLU A 357 -14.23 -12.51 11.33
C GLU A 357 -13.49 -13.69 11.97
N VAL A 358 -12.16 -13.68 11.78
CA VAL A 358 -11.26 -14.71 12.36
C VAL A 358 -10.06 -14.00 12.95
N HIS A 359 -9.86 -14.18 14.26
CA HIS A 359 -8.69 -13.67 14.96
C HIS A 359 -7.56 -14.70 14.97
N GLN A 360 -6.33 -14.23 15.01
CA GLN A 360 -5.19 -15.12 15.32
C GLN A 360 -5.26 -15.59 16.77
N PHE A 361 -4.81 -16.81 16.99
CA PHE A 361 -4.67 -17.36 18.36
C PHE A 361 -3.71 -16.51 19.18
N ILE A 362 -4.09 -16.22 20.41
CA ILE A 362 -3.27 -15.54 21.40
C ILE A 362 -3.16 -16.48 22.60
N PRO A 363 -1.93 -16.86 23.01
CA PRO A 363 -1.71 -17.70 24.18
C PRO A 363 -2.34 -17.11 25.45
N GLU A 364 -2.78 -17.99 26.38
CA GLU A 364 -3.30 -17.55 27.68
C GLU A 364 -2.27 -16.67 28.42
N GLY A 365 -2.70 -15.47 28.82
CA GLY A 365 -1.86 -14.50 29.53
C GLY A 365 -1.30 -13.37 28.68
N GLU A 366 -1.40 -13.44 27.36
CA GLU A 366 -1.09 -12.34 26.45
C GLU A 366 -2.34 -11.49 26.13
N GLN A 367 -2.16 -10.16 26.09
CA GLN A 367 -3.27 -9.26 25.75
C GLN A 367 -3.27 -9.00 24.23
N ARG A 368 -4.46 -8.95 23.64
CA ARG A 368 -4.63 -8.40 22.29
C ARG A 368 -4.26 -6.93 22.28
N ILE A 369 -3.11 -6.61 21.73
CA ILE A 369 -2.78 -5.23 21.39
C ILE A 369 -3.41 -4.97 20.02
N GLY A 370 -4.51 -4.23 19.99
CA GLY A 370 -5.13 -3.78 18.74
C GLY A 370 -4.12 -2.96 17.93
N LEU A 371 -3.99 -3.25 16.64
CA LEU A 371 -3.25 -2.38 15.74
C LEU A 371 -4.00 -1.05 15.63
N PRO A 372 -3.31 0.11 15.64
CA PRO A 372 -3.96 1.40 15.41
C PRO A 372 -4.62 1.40 14.02
N SER A 373 -5.77 2.06 13.92
CA SER A 373 -6.52 2.29 12.69
C SER A 373 -6.31 3.72 12.19
N GLU A 374 -6.77 4.01 10.99
CA GLU A 374 -6.78 5.39 10.44
C GLU A 374 -7.54 6.36 11.36
N ALA A 375 -8.65 5.91 11.98
CA ALA A 375 -9.45 6.72 12.89
C ALA A 375 -8.72 7.13 14.19
N ASP A 376 -7.65 6.40 14.54
CA ASP A 376 -6.85 6.71 15.73
C ASP A 376 -5.74 7.74 15.44
N LEU A 377 -5.50 8.06 14.17
CA LEU A 377 -4.47 9.01 13.78
C LEU A 377 -4.93 10.46 14.04
N ARG A 378 -4.02 11.27 14.55
CA ARG A 378 -4.31 12.71 14.75
C ARG A 378 -4.53 13.39 13.40
N ASN A 379 -5.55 14.24 13.31
CA ASN A 379 -5.95 14.99 12.11
C ASN A 379 -6.34 14.07 10.91
N HIS A 380 -6.77 12.82 11.17
CA HIS A 380 -7.29 12.00 10.09
C HIS A 380 -8.52 12.67 9.42
N LEU A 381 -8.72 12.39 8.15
CA LEU A 381 -9.90 12.85 7.42
C LEU A 381 -11.10 11.98 7.84
N GLU A 382 -12.22 12.62 8.14
CA GLU A 382 -13.47 11.91 8.42
C GLU A 382 -13.97 11.17 7.16
N GLY A 383 -14.59 10.00 7.36
CA GLY A 383 -15.29 9.29 6.29
C GLY A 383 -16.53 10.06 5.83
N GLU A 384 -16.82 10.01 4.54
CA GLU A 384 -18.11 10.54 4.03
C GLU A 384 -19.23 9.54 4.37
N ASP A 385 -20.41 10.07 4.81
CA ASP A 385 -21.59 9.25 5.03
C ASP A 385 -22.23 8.84 3.69
N GLU A 386 -22.90 7.68 3.67
CA GLU A 386 -23.57 7.14 2.47
C GLU A 386 -24.63 8.07 1.85
N ALA A 387 -25.13 9.03 2.62
CA ALA A 387 -26.15 9.99 2.17
C ALA A 387 -25.67 10.93 1.04
N ASP A 388 -24.36 11.13 0.89
CA ASP A 388 -23.75 11.99 -0.13
C ASP A 388 -23.29 11.23 -1.39
N ALA A 389 -23.59 9.92 -1.49
CA ALA A 389 -23.22 9.11 -2.64
C ALA A 389 -24.13 9.44 -3.85
N PRO A 390 -23.57 9.79 -5.02
CA PRO A 390 -24.38 9.94 -6.23
C PRO A 390 -25.01 8.62 -6.65
N ASP A 391 -26.16 8.74 -7.32
CA ASP A 391 -27.05 7.66 -7.76
C ASP A 391 -26.32 6.42 -8.32
N ARG A 392 -26.67 5.26 -7.77
CA ARG A 392 -26.05 3.96 -8.05
C ARG A 392 -26.47 3.48 -9.43
N GLY A 393 -25.62 3.69 -10.43
CA GLY A 393 -25.76 2.96 -11.69
C GLY A 393 -25.54 1.44 -11.44
N ASP A 394 -26.46 0.66 -11.98
CA ASP A 394 -26.61 -0.80 -11.94
C ASP A 394 -25.42 -1.61 -11.37
N ALA A 395 -25.62 -2.13 -10.18
CA ALA A 395 -24.78 -3.17 -9.60
C ALA A 395 -24.81 -4.40 -10.51
N VAL A 396 -23.67 -4.81 -11.03
CA VAL A 396 -23.60 -5.81 -12.08
C VAL A 396 -23.27 -7.16 -11.50
N SER A 397 -24.11 -8.12 -11.83
CA SER A 397 -23.94 -9.55 -11.73
C SER A 397 -22.65 -10.02 -12.47
N GLY A 398 -21.60 -10.30 -11.73
CA GLY A 398 -20.51 -11.22 -12.10
C GLY A 398 -20.79 -12.59 -11.52
N ALA A 399 -20.02 -13.63 -11.84
CA ALA A 399 -20.19 -14.95 -11.27
C ALA A 399 -20.28 -14.85 -9.75
N VAL A 400 -21.51 -14.89 -9.26
CA VAL A 400 -21.87 -14.71 -7.85
C VAL A 400 -21.39 -15.97 -7.15
N ILE A 401 -20.68 -15.83 -6.05
CA ILE A 401 -20.75 -16.83 -5.01
C ILE A 401 -22.22 -16.74 -4.55
N GLU A 402 -23.09 -17.59 -5.13
CA GLU A 402 -24.45 -17.77 -4.63
C GLU A 402 -24.29 -18.14 -3.16
N ASP A 403 -24.90 -17.36 -2.29
CA ASP A 403 -24.86 -17.37 -0.83
C ASP A 403 -23.89 -18.40 -0.24
N VAL A 404 -22.81 -17.93 0.35
CA VAL A 404 -22.00 -18.79 1.23
C VAL A 404 -23.00 -19.40 2.21
N PRO A 405 -23.19 -20.72 2.23
CA PRO A 405 -24.19 -21.33 3.10
C PRO A 405 -23.97 -20.82 4.52
N SER A 406 -25.05 -20.43 5.20
CA SER A 406 -24.97 -19.90 6.57
C SER A 406 -24.25 -20.87 7.51
N GLU A 407 -24.31 -22.17 7.22
CA GLU A 407 -23.57 -23.22 7.93
C GLU A 407 -22.02 -23.09 7.80
N ILE A 408 -21.51 -22.50 6.70
CA ILE A 408 -20.08 -22.24 6.51
C ILE A 408 -19.65 -20.99 7.31
N LEU A 409 -20.54 -20.01 7.47
CA LEU A 409 -20.30 -18.80 8.26
C LEU A 409 -20.28 -19.10 9.77
N GLU A 410 -20.99 -20.16 10.22
CA GLU A 410 -21.09 -20.57 11.63
C GLU A 410 -20.08 -21.67 12.04
N LEU A 411 -19.12 -22.03 11.18
CA LEU A 411 -18.10 -23.03 11.49
C LEU A 411 -17.15 -22.54 12.60
N ASP A 412 -17.64 -22.56 13.83
CA ASP A 412 -16.86 -22.37 15.04
C ASP A 412 -16.27 -23.72 15.51
N ARG A 413 -15.52 -24.38 14.61
CA ARG A 413 -14.73 -25.57 15.03
C ARG A 413 -13.48 -25.06 15.75
N PRO A 414 -13.25 -25.45 17.01
CA PRO A 414 -12.01 -25.15 17.69
C PRO A 414 -10.84 -25.72 16.85
N LEU A 415 -9.83 -24.90 16.58
CA LEU A 415 -8.57 -25.37 16.02
C LEU A 415 -7.63 -25.72 17.18
N ASP A 416 -6.70 -26.64 16.96
CA ASP A 416 -5.72 -27.01 17.96
C ASP A 416 -4.84 -25.80 18.33
N GLU A 417 -4.49 -25.65 19.59
CA GLU A 417 -3.69 -24.53 20.14
C GLU A 417 -2.28 -24.42 19.52
N ASP A 418 -1.79 -25.48 18.87
CA ASP A 418 -0.49 -25.55 18.21
C ASP A 418 -0.47 -24.91 16.81
N VAL A 419 -1.62 -24.42 16.30
CA VAL A 419 -1.72 -23.82 14.95
C VAL A 419 -1.14 -22.41 14.94
N GLN A 420 -0.06 -22.19 14.22
CA GLN A 420 0.60 -20.88 14.13
C GLN A 420 -0.17 -19.84 13.32
N ASP A 421 -0.89 -20.23 12.26
CA ASP A 421 -1.68 -19.32 11.42
C ASP A 421 -3.16 -19.75 11.36
N TYR A 422 -3.90 -19.33 12.37
CA TYR A 422 -5.31 -19.67 12.57
C TYR A 422 -6.21 -19.21 11.42
N GLN A 423 -5.94 -18.02 10.88
CA GLN A 423 -6.68 -17.45 9.76
C GLN A 423 -6.47 -18.25 8.48
N LEU A 424 -5.22 -18.65 8.19
CA LEU A 424 -4.91 -19.45 7.00
C LEU A 424 -5.57 -20.83 7.06
N VAL A 425 -5.48 -21.52 8.20
CA VAL A 425 -6.12 -22.81 8.36
C VAL A 425 -7.64 -22.71 8.15
N ARG A 426 -8.25 -21.64 8.68
CA ARG A 426 -9.69 -21.40 8.49
C ARG A 426 -10.04 -21.13 7.03
N ALA A 427 -9.25 -20.34 6.32
CA ALA A 427 -9.43 -20.09 4.90
C ALA A 427 -9.37 -21.39 4.07
N ILE A 428 -8.41 -22.28 4.39
CA ILE A 428 -8.28 -23.61 3.76
C ILE A 428 -9.55 -24.46 4.01
N GLN A 429 -10.04 -24.54 5.26
CA GLN A 429 -11.24 -25.29 5.59
C GLN A 429 -12.46 -24.82 4.81
N ILE A 430 -12.68 -23.50 4.76
CA ILE A 430 -13.82 -22.90 4.04
C ILE A 430 -13.75 -23.25 2.54
N LEU A 431 -12.58 -23.13 1.89
CA LEU A 431 -12.45 -23.50 0.48
C LEU A 431 -12.72 -25.00 0.24
N GLN A 432 -12.29 -25.87 1.14
CA GLN A 432 -12.58 -27.31 1.06
C GLN A 432 -14.07 -27.61 1.21
N ASP A 433 -14.75 -26.96 2.16
CA ASP A 433 -16.19 -27.11 2.37
C ASP A 433 -17.00 -26.57 1.16
N MET A 434 -16.62 -25.42 0.59
CA MET A 434 -17.22 -24.86 -0.63
C MET A 434 -17.06 -25.81 -1.82
N ALA A 435 -15.90 -26.43 -2.00
CA ALA A 435 -15.63 -27.37 -3.07
C ALA A 435 -16.45 -28.66 -2.91
N ALA A 436 -16.56 -29.19 -1.69
CA ALA A 436 -17.35 -30.38 -1.39
C ALA A 436 -18.86 -30.16 -1.67
N ASN A 437 -19.38 -29.00 -1.28
CA ASN A 437 -20.80 -28.66 -1.51
C ASN A 437 -21.12 -28.48 -3.00
N SER A 438 -20.19 -27.87 -3.78
CA SER A 438 -20.39 -27.73 -5.23
C SER A 438 -20.43 -29.08 -5.96
N THR A 439 -19.67 -30.06 -5.51
CA THR A 439 -19.66 -31.43 -6.05
C THR A 439 -20.98 -32.15 -5.74
N LEU A 440 -21.50 -32.01 -4.53
CA LEU A 440 -22.79 -32.59 -4.13
C LEU A 440 -23.98 -32.06 -4.96
N VAL A 441 -24.00 -30.77 -5.26
CA VAL A 441 -25.01 -30.15 -6.11
C VAL A 441 -24.93 -30.66 -7.55
N GLN A 442 -23.74 -30.81 -8.13
CA GLN A 442 -23.56 -31.36 -9.48
C GLN A 442 -23.95 -32.82 -9.59
N ASP A 443 -23.63 -33.64 -8.59
CA ASP A 443 -24.03 -35.06 -8.56
C ASP A 443 -25.55 -35.21 -8.40
N THR A 444 -26.20 -34.34 -7.63
CA THR A 444 -27.66 -34.36 -7.46
C THR A 444 -28.40 -34.00 -8.76
N ILE A 445 -27.90 -32.99 -9.49
CA ILE A 445 -28.44 -32.57 -10.79
C ILE A 445 -28.24 -33.68 -11.86
N SER A 446 -27.09 -34.32 -11.88
CA SER A 446 -26.78 -35.40 -12.83
C SER A 446 -27.62 -36.66 -12.57
N THR A 447 -27.97 -36.92 -11.30
CA THR A 447 -28.78 -38.06 -10.89
C THR A 447 -30.29 -37.84 -11.18
N GLN A 448 -30.74 -36.58 -11.24
CA GLN A 448 -32.13 -36.24 -11.63
C GLN A 448 -32.34 -36.15 -13.14
N ALA A 449 -31.27 -36.08 -13.93
CA ALA A 449 -31.30 -35.99 -15.39
C ALA A 449 -31.22 -37.35 -16.11
N ASN A 450 -31.01 -38.45 -15.40
CA ASN A 450 -31.06 -39.84 -15.88
C ASN A 450 -32.31 -40.53 -15.31
#